data_a90480345b3243e19f415bc8bb71ee68
#
_entry.id   a90480345b3243e19f415bc8bb71ee68
#
_cell.length_a   1.000
_cell.length_b   1.000
_cell.length_c   1.000
_cell.angle_alpha   90.00
_cell.angle_beta   90.00
_cell.angle_gamma   90.00
#
_symmetry.space_group_name_H-M   'P 1'
#
loop_
_entity.id
_entity.type
_entity.pdbx_description
1 polymer ?
#
loop_
_entity_poly.entity_id
_entity_poly.type
_entity_poly.pdbx_seq_one_letter_code
_entity_poly.pdbx_strand_id
1 'polypeptide(L)'
;MYPDWPSSAADLVPLPQCFGPKLRPFDFQGPQSIDFLEFLGEGLHSFVFKVKILGGIYALKLFRFEYVWGWDGIPDDFDRSDITALTTIYNYSEPFNCECRSFGRLQEAGYEELAVQCFGYLLLDQEHERAMRAKFSNMRLEFDGNVECPGYEDVRASFPGRSGRPPPIRGIVKEFGLGVEELKTRDMKRLFRTMTQLQQLGIINLDVADRQLIGGKICDFSTAITVPHPVTTPELNPHLYLDSDLLHVLQFGTFLICMNDYWTFDDMVRLWNEEHEDQKTEISARAYPSGYGCRFDYNLRNTPSRSRVYTFVDPRKYDWKACTDKTKNKKSRSGDLYTRRVENSTTP
;
A
#
# COMPACT_ATOMS: atom_id res chain seq x y z
N MET A 1 -19.72 1.06 -7.10
CA MET A 1 -18.48 1.18 -6.35
C MET A 1 -18.12 -0.16 -5.67
N TYR A 2 -18.93 -0.66 -4.75
CA TYR A 2 -18.72 -1.98 -4.15
C TYR A 2 -19.56 -3.04 -4.85
N PRO A 3 -19.03 -4.27 -5.03
CA PRO A 3 -19.76 -5.34 -5.67
C PRO A 3 -20.89 -5.87 -4.79
N ASP A 4 -21.86 -6.53 -5.41
CA ASP A 4 -22.81 -7.38 -4.69
C ASP A 4 -22.11 -8.60 -4.08
N TRP A 5 -22.83 -9.27 -3.16
CA TRP A 5 -22.39 -10.55 -2.62
C TRP A 5 -22.19 -11.55 -3.76
N PRO A 6 -21.02 -12.17 -3.88
CA PRO A 6 -20.79 -13.14 -4.92
C PRO A 6 -21.64 -14.38 -4.71
N SER A 7 -22.26 -14.86 -5.77
CA SER A 7 -22.98 -16.14 -5.79
C SER A 7 -22.05 -17.30 -6.13
N SER A 8 -20.93 -16.99 -6.78
CA SER A 8 -19.90 -17.96 -7.18
C SER A 8 -18.53 -17.29 -7.30
N ALA A 9 -17.49 -18.10 -7.41
CA ALA A 9 -16.13 -17.58 -7.68
C ALA A 9 -16.04 -16.80 -9.02
N ALA A 10 -16.90 -17.10 -9.99
CA ALA A 10 -16.96 -16.38 -11.26
C ALA A 10 -17.48 -14.94 -11.13
N ASP A 11 -18.18 -14.63 -10.04
CA ASP A 11 -18.69 -13.28 -9.77
C ASP A 11 -17.62 -12.39 -9.12
N LEU A 12 -16.47 -12.94 -8.74
CA LEU A 12 -15.33 -12.19 -8.25
C LEU A 12 -14.66 -11.48 -9.44
N VAL A 13 -15.00 -10.21 -9.61
CA VAL A 13 -14.40 -9.35 -10.63
C VAL A 13 -13.07 -8.77 -10.12
N PRO A 14 -12.14 -8.46 -11.04
CA PRO A 14 -10.91 -7.78 -10.63
C PRO A 14 -11.22 -6.45 -9.94
N LEU A 15 -10.97 -6.39 -8.65
CA LEU A 15 -11.08 -5.16 -7.85
C LEU A 15 -9.67 -4.55 -7.65
N PRO A 16 -9.60 -3.22 -7.51
CA PRO A 16 -10.64 -2.19 -7.66
C PRO A 16 -11.04 -1.94 -9.12
N GLN A 17 -12.21 -1.34 -9.34
CA GLN A 17 -12.68 -0.92 -10.67
C GLN A 17 -11.99 0.38 -11.11
N CYS A 18 -10.71 0.31 -11.41
CA CYS A 18 -9.90 1.46 -11.83
C CYS A 18 -8.83 1.02 -12.82
N PHE A 19 -8.17 1.98 -13.48
CA PHE A 19 -7.01 1.69 -14.33
C PHE A 19 -5.80 1.27 -13.49
N GLY A 20 -5.01 0.36 -14.05
CA GLY A 20 -3.76 -0.09 -13.45
C GLY A 20 -3.82 -1.52 -12.90
N PRO A 21 -2.89 -1.88 -12.02
CA PRO A 21 -2.70 -3.25 -11.58
C PRO A 21 -3.90 -3.80 -10.83
N LYS A 22 -4.11 -5.10 -10.95
CA LYS A 22 -5.20 -5.85 -10.32
C LYS A 22 -4.65 -7.03 -9.53
N LEU A 23 -5.01 -7.12 -8.25
CA LEU A 23 -4.79 -8.34 -7.48
C LEU A 23 -5.77 -9.42 -7.94
N ARG A 24 -5.33 -10.65 -8.02
CA ARG A 24 -6.20 -11.80 -8.33
C ARG A 24 -7.03 -12.18 -7.09
N PRO A 25 -8.23 -12.74 -7.29
CA PRO A 25 -8.97 -13.35 -6.19
C PRO A 25 -8.18 -14.54 -5.63
N PHE A 26 -8.37 -14.81 -4.33
CA PHE A 26 -7.86 -16.02 -3.71
C PHE A 26 -8.60 -17.25 -4.27
N ASP A 27 -7.84 -18.28 -4.65
CA ASP A 27 -8.42 -19.51 -5.18
C ASP A 27 -8.73 -20.50 -4.06
N PHE A 28 -10.01 -20.60 -3.70
CA PHE A 28 -10.50 -21.56 -2.72
C PHE A 28 -10.60 -22.99 -3.25
N GLN A 29 -10.37 -23.24 -4.55
CA GLN A 29 -10.56 -24.53 -5.21
C GLN A 29 -11.98 -25.10 -5.02
N GLY A 30 -12.97 -24.22 -4.77
CA GLY A 30 -14.35 -24.55 -4.50
C GLY A 30 -15.06 -23.45 -3.71
N PRO A 31 -16.10 -23.80 -2.93
CA PRO A 31 -16.75 -22.85 -2.05
C PRO A 31 -15.78 -22.23 -1.04
N GLN A 32 -16.09 -21.03 -0.60
CA GLN A 32 -15.31 -20.36 0.45
C GLN A 32 -15.33 -21.22 1.72
N SER A 33 -14.17 -21.48 2.30
CA SER A 33 -14.02 -22.24 3.55
C SER A 33 -12.86 -21.63 4.35
N ILE A 34 -13.20 -20.96 5.46
CA ILE A 34 -12.26 -20.22 6.30
C ILE A 34 -12.50 -20.61 7.77
N ASP A 35 -11.48 -21.17 8.38
CA ASP A 35 -11.42 -21.41 9.83
C ASP A 35 -10.71 -20.22 10.48
N PHE A 36 -11.44 -19.37 11.19
CA PHE A 36 -10.85 -18.30 11.98
C PHE A 36 -10.21 -18.90 13.24
N LEU A 37 -8.91 -18.71 13.43
CA LEU A 37 -8.17 -19.31 14.55
C LEU A 37 -7.96 -18.32 15.70
N GLU A 38 -7.39 -17.16 15.39
CA GLU A 38 -6.90 -16.19 16.36
C GLU A 38 -7.05 -14.77 15.80
N PHE A 39 -7.31 -13.80 16.67
CA PHE A 39 -7.21 -12.39 16.34
C PHE A 39 -5.78 -11.95 16.54
N LEU A 40 -5.15 -11.40 15.48
CA LEU A 40 -3.74 -11.00 15.49
C LEU A 40 -3.55 -9.54 15.85
N GLY A 41 -4.56 -8.71 15.58
CA GLY A 41 -4.50 -7.29 15.88
C GLY A 41 -5.41 -6.44 15.00
N GLU A 42 -5.44 -5.15 15.31
CA GLU A 42 -6.16 -4.15 14.56
C GLU A 42 -5.24 -3.02 14.11
N GLY A 43 -5.55 -2.46 12.97
CA GLY A 43 -4.99 -1.20 12.49
C GLY A 43 -6.10 -0.19 12.23
N LEU A 44 -5.72 1.01 11.80
CA LEU A 44 -6.68 2.07 11.48
C LEU A 44 -7.75 1.58 10.48
N HIS A 45 -7.34 0.85 9.44
CA HIS A 45 -8.19 0.49 8.31
C HIS A 45 -8.69 -0.96 8.32
N SER A 46 -8.29 -1.79 9.28
CA SER A 46 -8.52 -3.24 9.18
C SER A 46 -8.35 -4.00 10.48
N PHE A 47 -8.89 -5.20 10.50
CA PHE A 47 -8.62 -6.24 11.48
C PHE A 47 -7.86 -7.40 10.83
N VAL A 48 -6.90 -7.98 11.55
CA VAL A 48 -6.08 -9.09 11.05
C VAL A 48 -6.35 -10.34 11.88
N PHE A 49 -6.60 -11.44 11.18
CA PHE A 49 -6.89 -12.73 11.77
C PHE A 49 -5.93 -13.80 11.27
N LYS A 50 -5.53 -14.69 12.16
CA LYS A 50 -4.93 -15.95 11.76
C LYS A 50 -6.03 -16.89 11.34
N VAL A 51 -5.93 -17.44 10.17
CA VAL A 51 -6.95 -18.32 9.60
C VAL A 51 -6.33 -19.59 9.04
N LYS A 52 -7.16 -20.63 8.93
CA LYS A 52 -6.82 -21.83 8.19
C LYS A 52 -7.71 -21.93 6.96
N ILE A 53 -7.11 -22.07 5.78
CA ILE A 53 -7.78 -22.21 4.49
C ILE A 53 -7.08 -23.33 3.73
N LEU A 54 -7.83 -24.30 3.20
CA LEU A 54 -7.28 -25.44 2.45
C LEU A 54 -6.14 -26.18 3.18
N GLY A 55 -6.19 -26.22 4.51
CA GLY A 55 -5.16 -26.85 5.34
C GLY A 55 -3.95 -25.96 5.66
N GLY A 56 -3.75 -24.86 4.94
CA GLY A 56 -2.69 -23.88 5.18
C GLY A 56 -3.07 -22.82 6.23
N ILE A 57 -2.06 -22.23 6.86
CA ILE A 57 -2.23 -21.13 7.83
C ILE A 57 -1.85 -19.81 7.15
N TYR A 58 -2.73 -18.81 7.28
CA TYR A 58 -2.61 -17.50 6.63
C TYR A 58 -2.92 -16.37 7.63
N ALA A 59 -2.47 -15.17 7.27
CA ALA A 59 -2.98 -13.93 7.82
C ALA A 59 -4.07 -13.39 6.88
N LEU A 60 -5.27 -13.22 7.40
CA LEU A 60 -6.39 -12.63 6.69
C LEU A 60 -6.62 -11.22 7.22
N LYS A 61 -6.33 -10.22 6.39
CA LYS A 61 -6.59 -8.81 6.68
C LYS A 61 -7.97 -8.45 6.13
N LEU A 62 -8.92 -8.13 7.02
CA LEU A 62 -10.28 -7.72 6.69
C LEU A 62 -10.42 -6.21 6.86
N PHE A 63 -10.89 -5.53 5.83
CA PHE A 63 -10.95 -4.06 5.78
C PHE A 63 -12.27 -3.52 6.30
N ARG A 64 -12.18 -2.44 7.08
CA ARG A 64 -13.32 -1.65 7.55
C ARG A 64 -13.92 -0.85 6.40
N PHE A 65 -15.17 -0.44 6.56
CA PHE A 65 -15.78 0.59 5.74
C PHE A 65 -15.59 1.92 6.46
N GLU A 66 -14.71 2.74 5.91
CA GLU A 66 -14.36 4.01 6.49
C GLU A 66 -14.76 5.18 5.59
N TYR A 67 -15.00 6.30 6.22
CA TYR A 67 -15.28 7.52 5.48
C TYR A 67 -13.97 8.13 4.95
N VAL A 68 -14.09 8.78 3.80
CA VAL A 68 -12.98 9.29 2.98
C VAL A 68 -11.97 10.22 3.68
N TRP A 69 -12.33 10.77 4.83
CA TRP A 69 -11.51 11.75 5.57
C TRP A 69 -10.22 11.22 6.17
N GLY A 70 -10.11 9.94 6.36
CA GLY A 70 -8.91 9.31 6.88
C GLY A 70 -7.94 8.86 5.79
N TRP A 71 -8.16 9.24 4.52
CA TRP A 71 -7.36 8.74 3.42
C TRP A 71 -6.35 9.78 2.93
N ASP A 72 -5.12 9.33 2.69
CA ASP A 72 -4.07 10.19 2.18
C ASP A 72 -4.31 10.62 0.73
N GLY A 73 -3.87 11.83 0.40
CA GLY A 73 -3.89 12.36 -0.97
C GLY A 73 -5.21 12.98 -1.42
N ILE A 74 -6.13 13.29 -0.50
CA ILE A 74 -7.35 14.04 -0.81
C ILE A 74 -7.10 15.52 -0.51
N PRO A 75 -7.34 16.43 -1.48
CA PRO A 75 -7.26 17.86 -1.22
C PRO A 75 -8.29 18.33 -0.18
N ASP A 76 -7.89 19.23 0.70
CA ASP A 76 -8.76 19.77 1.76
C ASP A 76 -9.98 20.56 1.21
N ASP A 77 -9.85 21.14 0.03
CA ASP A 77 -10.85 21.96 -0.67
C ASP A 77 -11.70 21.15 -1.66
N PHE A 78 -11.64 19.83 -1.59
CA PHE A 78 -12.38 18.94 -2.46
C PHE A 78 -13.90 19.12 -2.37
N ASP A 79 -14.58 19.28 -3.52
CA ASP A 79 -16.04 19.35 -3.58
C ASP A 79 -16.67 17.97 -3.34
N ARG A 80 -17.23 17.80 -2.16
CA ARG A 80 -17.87 16.57 -1.70
C ARG A 80 -19.18 16.24 -2.41
N SER A 81 -19.74 17.17 -3.15
CA SER A 81 -20.95 16.95 -3.95
C SER A 81 -20.63 16.33 -5.32
N ASP A 82 -19.37 16.36 -5.75
CA ASP A 82 -18.95 15.73 -7.02
C ASP A 82 -18.82 14.21 -6.87
N ILE A 83 -19.89 13.51 -7.18
CA ILE A 83 -19.97 12.04 -7.11
C ILE A 83 -18.95 11.36 -8.03
N THR A 84 -18.61 11.97 -9.17
CA THR A 84 -17.63 11.41 -10.11
C THR A 84 -16.23 11.46 -9.51
N ALA A 85 -15.84 12.60 -8.96
CA ALA A 85 -14.58 12.80 -8.29
C ALA A 85 -14.47 11.88 -7.05
N LEU A 86 -15.52 11.82 -6.21
CA LEU A 86 -15.61 10.90 -5.07
C LEU A 86 -15.43 9.45 -5.49
N THR A 87 -16.14 9.02 -6.53
CA THR A 87 -16.04 7.64 -7.03
C THR A 87 -14.61 7.31 -7.45
N THR A 88 -13.94 8.25 -8.10
CA THR A 88 -12.54 8.07 -8.48
C THR A 88 -11.64 7.96 -7.25
N ILE A 89 -11.80 8.83 -6.25
CA ILE A 89 -11.06 8.76 -4.99
C ILE A 89 -11.22 7.38 -4.36
N TYR A 90 -12.46 6.90 -4.19
CA TYR A 90 -12.73 5.58 -3.62
C TYR A 90 -12.04 4.46 -4.41
N ASN A 91 -12.06 4.52 -5.73
CA ASN A 91 -11.47 3.47 -6.56
C ASN A 91 -9.93 3.41 -6.46
N TYR A 92 -9.27 4.52 -6.14
CA TYR A 92 -7.81 4.60 -6.13
C TYR A 92 -7.19 4.69 -4.75
N SER A 93 -7.87 5.33 -3.77
CA SER A 93 -7.29 5.70 -2.48
C SER A 93 -7.92 4.97 -1.29
N GLU A 94 -9.01 4.24 -1.48
CA GLU A 94 -9.59 3.44 -0.40
C GLU A 94 -8.61 2.34 0.01
N PRO A 95 -8.37 2.10 1.33
CA PRO A 95 -7.27 1.27 1.83
C PRO A 95 -7.20 -0.15 1.26
N PHE A 96 -8.34 -0.83 1.09
CA PHE A 96 -8.37 -2.13 0.42
C PHE A 96 -7.90 -2.03 -1.03
N ASN A 97 -8.33 -0.99 -1.74
CA ASN A 97 -7.96 -0.75 -3.13
C ASN A 97 -6.48 -0.41 -3.26
N CYS A 98 -5.93 0.42 -2.36
CA CYS A 98 -4.50 0.71 -2.31
C CYS A 98 -3.67 -0.56 -2.19
N GLU A 99 -4.05 -1.43 -1.26
CA GLU A 99 -3.31 -2.67 -1.01
C GLU A 99 -3.46 -3.66 -2.17
N CYS A 100 -4.67 -3.82 -2.75
CA CYS A 100 -4.88 -4.63 -3.94
C CYS A 100 -4.07 -4.15 -5.14
N ARG A 101 -3.93 -2.85 -5.33
CA ARG A 101 -3.15 -2.27 -6.43
C ARG A 101 -1.67 -2.54 -6.25
N SER A 102 -1.16 -2.38 -5.04
CA SER A 102 0.26 -2.59 -4.74
C SER A 102 0.65 -4.06 -4.93
N PHE A 103 -0.09 -4.99 -4.32
CA PHE A 103 0.17 -6.42 -4.52
C PHE A 103 -0.07 -6.87 -5.97
N GLY A 104 -1.09 -6.33 -6.64
CA GLY A 104 -1.32 -6.56 -8.07
C GLY A 104 -0.13 -6.11 -8.92
N ARG A 105 0.47 -4.96 -8.61
CA ARG A 105 1.68 -4.47 -9.28
C ARG A 105 2.87 -5.41 -9.07
N LEU A 106 3.07 -5.90 -7.86
CA LEU A 106 4.15 -6.85 -7.57
C LEU A 106 3.97 -8.16 -8.34
N GLN A 107 2.73 -8.67 -8.42
CA GLN A 107 2.42 -9.87 -9.20
C GLN A 107 2.63 -9.66 -10.70
N GLU A 108 2.10 -8.58 -11.28
CA GLU A 108 2.29 -8.25 -12.71
C GLU A 108 3.77 -8.10 -13.08
N ALA A 109 4.55 -7.50 -12.20
CA ALA A 109 5.96 -7.24 -12.44
C ALA A 109 6.87 -8.43 -12.11
N GLY A 110 6.38 -9.45 -11.40
CA GLY A 110 7.15 -10.61 -10.96
C GLY A 110 8.16 -10.27 -9.86
N TYR A 111 7.80 -9.35 -8.96
CA TYR A 111 8.62 -8.87 -7.83
C TYR A 111 7.93 -9.13 -6.48
N GLU A 112 7.21 -10.23 -6.35
CA GLU A 112 6.46 -10.58 -5.15
C GLU A 112 7.36 -10.74 -3.91
N GLU A 113 8.64 -11.01 -4.11
CA GLU A 113 9.64 -11.14 -3.04
C GLU A 113 9.93 -9.83 -2.28
N LEU A 114 9.53 -8.66 -2.82
CA LEU A 114 9.74 -7.36 -2.17
C LEU A 114 8.80 -7.14 -0.97
N ALA A 115 7.74 -7.92 -0.87
CA ALA A 115 6.78 -7.87 0.24
C ALA A 115 6.53 -9.28 0.80
N VAL A 116 5.69 -9.40 1.82
CA VAL A 116 5.16 -10.69 2.24
C VAL A 116 4.37 -11.31 1.10
N GLN A 117 4.34 -12.64 1.02
CA GLN A 117 3.58 -13.34 0.00
C GLN A 117 2.10 -12.97 0.11
N CYS A 118 1.50 -12.50 -0.98
CA CYS A 118 0.08 -12.24 -1.10
C CYS A 118 -0.57 -13.28 -2.01
N PHE A 119 -1.59 -13.96 -1.50
CA PHE A 119 -2.25 -15.05 -2.21
C PHE A 119 -3.49 -14.59 -2.99
N GLY A 120 -4.00 -13.41 -2.69
CA GLY A 120 -5.14 -12.83 -3.38
C GLY A 120 -6.13 -12.14 -2.45
N TYR A 121 -7.17 -11.54 -3.05
CA TYR A 121 -8.26 -10.92 -2.29
C TYR A 121 -9.46 -11.86 -2.18
N LEU A 122 -10.33 -11.60 -1.22
CA LEU A 122 -11.61 -12.26 -1.07
C LEU A 122 -12.72 -11.25 -0.72
N LEU A 123 -13.94 -11.63 -1.00
CA LEU A 123 -15.15 -11.02 -0.46
C LEU A 123 -15.73 -12.03 0.52
N LEU A 124 -15.80 -11.65 1.80
CA LEU A 124 -16.24 -12.56 2.85
C LEU A 124 -17.73 -12.85 2.70
N ASP A 125 -18.10 -14.11 2.56
CA ASP A 125 -19.51 -14.47 2.45
C ASP A 125 -20.26 -14.30 3.78
N GLN A 126 -21.57 -14.33 3.74
CA GLN A 126 -22.40 -14.05 4.90
C GLN A 126 -22.27 -15.10 6.01
N GLU A 127 -21.98 -16.34 5.65
CA GLU A 127 -21.79 -17.41 6.61
C GLU A 127 -20.50 -17.20 7.41
N HIS A 128 -19.41 -16.96 6.71
CA HIS A 128 -18.11 -16.70 7.33
C HIS A 128 -18.09 -15.36 8.09
N GLU A 129 -18.79 -14.31 7.60
CA GLU A 129 -18.95 -13.09 8.39
C GLU A 129 -19.65 -13.35 9.72
N ARG A 130 -20.75 -14.13 9.71
CA ARG A 130 -21.46 -14.51 10.95
C ARG A 130 -20.60 -15.37 11.87
N ALA A 131 -19.89 -16.34 11.31
CA ALA A 131 -18.98 -17.21 12.09
C ALA A 131 -17.86 -16.41 12.74
N MET A 132 -17.24 -15.48 12.02
CA MET A 132 -16.20 -14.59 12.54
C MET A 132 -16.72 -13.70 13.66
N ARG A 133 -17.85 -13.01 13.46
CA ARG A 133 -18.47 -12.15 14.49
C ARG A 133 -18.89 -12.94 15.73
N ALA A 134 -19.40 -14.17 15.56
CA ALA A 134 -19.76 -15.04 16.68
C ALA A 134 -18.53 -15.49 17.47
N LYS A 135 -17.47 -15.91 16.79
CA LYS A 135 -16.23 -16.38 17.43
C LYS A 135 -15.53 -15.29 18.24
N PHE A 136 -15.52 -14.07 17.75
CA PHE A 136 -14.87 -12.91 18.39
C PHE A 136 -15.90 -11.94 18.99
N SER A 137 -17.00 -12.45 19.49
CA SER A 137 -18.09 -11.64 20.06
C SER A 137 -17.71 -10.81 21.30
N ASN A 138 -16.62 -11.16 21.95
CA ASN A 138 -16.02 -10.40 23.05
C ASN A 138 -15.15 -9.22 22.58
N MET A 139 -14.95 -9.06 21.28
CA MET A 139 -14.16 -8.01 20.68
C MET A 139 -15.06 -7.00 19.98
N ARG A 140 -14.68 -5.72 20.01
CA ARG A 140 -15.38 -4.67 19.29
C ARG A 140 -14.87 -4.62 17.84
N LEU A 141 -15.46 -5.44 16.96
CA LEU A 141 -15.12 -5.50 15.55
C LEU A 141 -16.00 -4.54 14.75
N GLU A 142 -15.52 -3.31 14.58
CA GLU A 142 -16.23 -2.24 13.88
C GLU A 142 -15.90 -2.25 12.38
N PHE A 143 -16.56 -3.13 11.63
CA PHE A 143 -16.40 -3.19 10.17
C PHE A 143 -17.28 -2.20 9.44
N ASP A 144 -18.43 -1.85 9.99
CA ASP A 144 -19.50 -1.17 9.27
C ASP A 144 -19.33 0.35 9.29
N GLY A 145 -18.55 0.88 10.22
CA GLY A 145 -18.29 2.30 10.41
C GLY A 145 -17.58 2.57 11.72
N ASN A 146 -17.65 3.81 12.21
CA ASN A 146 -17.10 4.22 13.49
C ASN A 146 -18.22 4.69 14.42
N VAL A 147 -18.57 3.87 15.40
CA VAL A 147 -19.67 4.17 16.34
C VAL A 147 -19.37 5.32 17.32
N GLU A 148 -18.12 5.75 17.41
CA GLU A 148 -17.74 6.93 18.22
C GLU A 148 -17.92 8.25 17.45
N CYS A 149 -18.11 8.17 16.14
CA CYS A 149 -18.30 9.33 15.28
C CYS A 149 -19.76 9.47 14.86
N PRO A 150 -20.54 10.42 15.42
CA PRO A 150 -21.94 10.60 15.04
C PRO A 150 -22.13 10.82 13.53
N GLY A 151 -23.00 10.01 12.93
CA GLY A 151 -23.28 10.03 11.50
C GLY A 151 -22.36 9.14 10.65
N TYR A 152 -21.42 8.43 11.27
CA TYR A 152 -20.50 7.49 10.60
C TYR A 152 -20.55 6.08 11.20
N GLU A 153 -21.60 5.77 11.93
CA GLU A 153 -21.77 4.49 12.61
C GLU A 153 -22.00 3.33 11.63
N ASP A 154 -22.60 3.63 10.47
CA ASP A 154 -22.89 2.66 9.41
C ASP A 154 -22.51 3.19 8.02
N VAL A 155 -21.23 3.40 7.81
CA VAL A 155 -20.68 3.81 6.51
C VAL A 155 -20.91 2.73 5.44
N ARG A 156 -20.89 1.45 5.83
CA ARG A 156 -21.10 0.32 4.94
C ARG A 156 -22.47 0.37 4.23
N ALA A 157 -23.52 0.74 4.93
CA ALA A 157 -24.86 0.87 4.35
C ALA A 157 -24.95 1.99 3.31
N SER A 158 -24.04 2.96 3.33
CA SER A 158 -23.97 4.04 2.34
C SER A 158 -23.48 3.56 0.97
N PHE A 159 -22.98 2.34 0.85
CA PHE A 159 -22.47 1.75 -0.39
C PHE A 159 -23.24 0.51 -0.84
N PRO A 160 -24.58 0.58 -1.03
CA PRO A 160 -25.34 -0.59 -1.41
C PRO A 160 -24.89 -1.12 -2.76
N GLY A 161 -24.81 -2.44 -2.89
CA GLY A 161 -24.65 -3.11 -4.15
C GLY A 161 -25.91 -2.96 -5.04
N ARG A 162 -25.89 -3.56 -6.22
CA ARG A 162 -27.04 -3.53 -7.14
C ARG A 162 -28.31 -4.15 -6.55
N SER A 163 -28.14 -5.08 -5.61
CA SER A 163 -29.24 -5.71 -4.87
C SER A 163 -29.84 -4.83 -3.77
N GLY A 164 -29.29 -3.64 -3.51
CA GLY A 164 -29.65 -2.75 -2.41
C GLY A 164 -29.19 -3.23 -1.04
N ARG A 165 -28.41 -4.31 -0.96
CA ARG A 165 -27.82 -4.80 0.30
C ARG A 165 -26.45 -4.19 0.52
N PRO A 166 -25.99 -4.06 1.80
CA PRO A 166 -24.62 -3.67 2.11
C PRO A 166 -23.62 -4.62 1.42
N PRO A 167 -22.46 -4.12 0.96
CA PRO A 167 -21.46 -4.95 0.29
C PRO A 167 -20.79 -5.93 1.27
N PRO A 168 -20.15 -7.01 0.77
CA PRO A 168 -19.38 -7.93 1.61
C PRO A 168 -18.17 -7.23 2.25
N ILE A 169 -17.73 -7.73 3.41
CA ILE A 169 -16.43 -7.35 3.97
C ILE A 169 -15.35 -7.86 3.02
N ARG A 170 -14.38 -7.00 2.72
CA ARG A 170 -13.30 -7.27 1.78
C ARG A 170 -12.05 -7.68 2.55
N GLY A 171 -11.32 -8.64 2.02
CA GLY A 171 -10.11 -9.14 2.66
C GLY A 171 -8.99 -9.46 1.70
N ILE A 172 -7.78 -9.52 2.25
CA ILE A 172 -6.57 -9.95 1.55
C ILE A 172 -5.93 -11.08 2.35
N VAL A 173 -5.63 -12.17 1.65
CA VAL A 173 -4.97 -13.36 2.23
C VAL A 173 -3.47 -13.22 2.02
N LYS A 174 -2.71 -13.24 3.11
CA LYS A 174 -1.26 -13.08 3.12
C LYS A 174 -0.56 -14.20 3.88
N GLU A 175 0.73 -14.33 3.65
CA GLU A 175 1.62 -15.18 4.44
C GLU A 175 1.48 -14.83 5.92
N PHE A 176 1.29 -15.87 6.75
CA PHE A 176 1.32 -15.72 8.18
C PHE A 176 2.77 -15.72 8.66
N GLY A 177 3.14 -14.73 9.46
CA GLY A 177 4.45 -14.60 10.07
C GLY A 177 4.39 -13.76 11.33
N LEU A 178 5.50 -13.76 12.07
CA LEU A 178 5.65 -12.94 13.26
C LEU A 178 6.29 -11.60 12.91
N GLY A 179 5.96 -10.58 13.67
CA GLY A 179 6.59 -9.26 13.59
C GLY A 179 8.10 -9.32 13.82
N VAL A 180 8.76 -8.21 13.57
CA VAL A 180 10.21 -8.09 13.73
C VAL A 180 10.51 -7.83 15.21
N GLU A 181 11.31 -8.71 15.84
CA GLU A 181 11.77 -8.52 17.22
C GLU A 181 13.01 -7.63 17.28
N GLU A 182 13.80 -7.56 16.20
CA GLU A 182 15.02 -6.79 16.11
C GLU A 182 15.18 -6.14 14.73
N LEU A 183 15.50 -4.85 14.68
CA LEU A 183 15.86 -4.16 13.44
C LEU A 183 17.39 -4.22 13.23
N LYS A 184 17.85 -5.28 12.57
CA LYS A 184 19.28 -5.43 12.26
C LYS A 184 19.69 -4.52 11.09
N THR A 185 20.87 -3.92 11.18
CA THR A 185 21.45 -3.07 10.12
C THR A 185 21.36 -3.73 8.72
N ARG A 186 21.57 -5.04 8.63
CA ARG A 186 21.45 -5.77 7.36
C ARG A 186 20.03 -5.74 6.80
N ASP A 187 19.04 -5.91 7.66
CA ASP A 187 17.62 -5.95 7.25
C ASP A 187 17.15 -4.56 6.88
N MET A 188 17.64 -3.53 7.56
CA MET A 188 17.39 -2.14 7.20
C MET A 188 17.99 -1.77 5.83
N LYS A 189 19.21 -2.24 5.53
CA LYS A 189 19.80 -2.08 4.19
C LYS A 189 18.96 -2.77 3.10
N ARG A 190 18.40 -3.93 3.41
CA ARG A 190 17.49 -4.64 2.50
C ARG A 190 16.19 -3.86 2.31
N LEU A 191 15.55 -3.44 3.40
CA LEU A 191 14.31 -2.66 3.36
C LEU A 191 14.47 -1.37 2.56
N PHE A 192 15.57 -0.64 2.77
CA PHE A 192 15.87 0.57 2.01
C PHE A 192 15.96 0.33 0.50
N ARG A 193 16.60 -0.78 0.08
CA ARG A 193 16.63 -1.19 -1.33
C ARG A 193 15.25 -1.58 -1.83
N THR A 194 14.47 -2.28 -1.01
CA THR A 194 13.09 -2.65 -1.32
C THR A 194 12.25 -1.43 -1.61
N MET A 195 12.30 -0.38 -0.78
CA MET A 195 11.58 0.87 -1.00
C MET A 195 11.95 1.52 -2.34
N THR A 196 13.26 1.56 -2.64
CA THR A 196 13.73 2.08 -3.95
C THR A 196 13.15 1.27 -5.12
N GLN A 197 13.11 -0.07 -5.00
CA GLN A 197 12.56 -0.93 -6.04
C GLN A 197 11.04 -0.78 -6.16
N LEU A 198 10.32 -0.63 -5.04
CA LEU A 198 8.89 -0.35 -5.06
C LEU A 198 8.59 0.94 -5.83
N GLN A 199 9.32 2.02 -5.56
CA GLN A 199 9.15 3.28 -6.29
C GLN A 199 9.48 3.13 -7.79
N GLN A 200 10.46 2.33 -8.15
CA GLN A 200 10.74 2.00 -9.55
C GLN A 200 9.61 1.22 -10.23
N LEU A 201 8.84 0.47 -9.46
CA LEU A 201 7.64 -0.22 -9.93
C LEU A 201 6.39 0.68 -9.89
N GLY A 202 6.53 1.92 -9.47
CA GLY A 202 5.43 2.87 -9.34
C GLY A 202 4.60 2.66 -8.07
N ILE A 203 5.20 2.14 -7.00
CA ILE A 203 4.58 2.00 -5.68
C ILE A 203 5.29 2.93 -4.71
N ILE A 204 4.55 3.83 -4.07
CA ILE A 204 5.00 4.70 -2.98
C ILE A 204 4.26 4.22 -1.73
N ASN A 205 5.00 3.76 -0.71
CA ASN A 205 4.37 3.09 0.44
C ASN A 205 3.68 4.04 1.41
N LEU A 206 4.24 5.24 1.62
CA LEU A 206 3.82 6.33 2.51
C LEU A 206 3.95 6.05 4.01
N ASP A 207 3.84 4.80 4.44
CA ASP A 207 3.92 4.42 5.86
C ASP A 207 4.93 3.27 6.05
N VAL A 208 6.20 3.63 6.21
CA VAL A 208 7.28 2.67 6.49
C VAL A 208 7.51 2.64 8.00
N ALA A 209 7.09 1.56 8.64
CA ALA A 209 7.20 1.38 10.09
C ALA A 209 7.56 -0.07 10.44
N ASP A 210 8.20 -0.27 11.59
CA ASP A 210 8.60 -1.59 12.10
C ASP A 210 7.41 -2.53 12.30
N ARG A 211 6.28 -2.00 12.79
CA ARG A 211 5.01 -2.72 12.95
C ARG A 211 4.46 -3.30 11.63
N GLN A 212 4.93 -2.78 10.50
CA GLN A 212 4.52 -3.23 9.15
C GLN A 212 5.52 -4.20 8.53
N LEU A 213 6.43 -4.74 9.32
CA LEU A 213 7.44 -5.69 8.86
C LEU A 213 7.17 -7.08 9.42
N ILE A 214 7.05 -8.05 8.53
CA ILE A 214 6.97 -9.47 8.86
C ILE A 214 8.19 -10.17 8.25
N GLY A 215 9.03 -10.74 9.09
CA GLY A 215 10.29 -11.36 8.64
C GLY A 215 11.20 -10.38 7.86
N GLY A 216 11.11 -9.07 8.17
CA GLY A 216 11.85 -8.01 7.49
C GLY A 216 11.36 -7.67 6.09
N LYS A 217 10.14 -8.07 5.73
CA LYS A 217 9.43 -7.69 4.49
C LYS A 217 8.23 -6.81 4.81
N ILE A 218 7.92 -5.88 3.92
CA ILE A 218 6.72 -5.03 4.05
C ILE A 218 5.47 -5.88 3.95
N CYS A 219 4.53 -5.71 4.87
CA CYS A 219 3.27 -6.46 4.89
C CYS A 219 2.02 -5.59 4.70
N ASP A 220 2.14 -4.28 4.69
CA ASP A 220 1.03 -3.35 4.60
C ASP A 220 1.23 -2.31 3.49
N PHE A 221 0.21 -2.15 2.65
CA PHE A 221 0.12 -1.16 1.59
C PHE A 221 -1.23 -0.41 1.61
N SER A 222 -1.91 -0.37 2.76
CA SER A 222 -3.25 0.23 2.85
C SER A 222 -3.28 1.73 2.57
N THR A 223 -2.15 2.42 2.72
CA THR A 223 -1.99 3.84 2.39
C THR A 223 -1.20 4.09 1.11
N ALA A 224 -0.70 3.03 0.47
CA ALA A 224 0.23 3.16 -0.64
C ALA A 224 -0.40 3.74 -1.90
N ILE A 225 0.34 4.59 -2.58
CA ILE A 225 0.00 5.10 -3.91
C ILE A 225 0.65 4.21 -4.96
N THR A 226 -0.17 3.58 -5.82
CA THR A 226 0.33 2.78 -6.95
C THR A 226 -0.07 3.42 -8.28
N VAL A 227 0.93 3.74 -9.11
CA VAL A 227 0.72 4.35 -10.43
C VAL A 227 -0.01 3.38 -11.39
N PRO A 228 -0.98 3.87 -12.23
CA PRO A 228 -1.49 5.23 -12.30
C PRO A 228 -2.42 5.55 -11.12
N HIS A 229 -2.35 6.75 -10.59
CA HIS A 229 -3.15 7.21 -9.45
C HIS A 229 -3.48 8.69 -9.65
N PRO A 230 -4.65 9.21 -9.24
CA PRO A 230 -5.00 10.62 -9.44
C PRO A 230 -3.93 11.61 -8.95
N VAL A 231 -3.26 11.31 -7.83
CA VAL A 231 -2.17 12.14 -7.30
C VAL A 231 -0.96 12.20 -8.24
N THR A 232 -0.65 11.11 -8.96
CA THR A 232 0.50 11.03 -9.88
C THR A 232 0.10 11.20 -11.34
N THR A 233 -1.18 11.09 -11.65
CA THR A 233 -1.76 11.09 -12.99
C THR A 233 -3.08 11.86 -12.94
N PRO A 234 -3.03 13.20 -12.91
CA PRO A 234 -4.21 14.06 -12.71
C PRO A 234 -5.34 13.84 -13.70
N GLU A 235 -5.01 13.38 -14.90
CA GLU A 235 -5.97 13.09 -15.97
C GLU A 235 -6.98 12.00 -15.60
N LEU A 236 -6.67 11.20 -14.56
CA LEU A 236 -7.61 10.20 -14.04
C LEU A 236 -8.75 10.80 -13.24
N ASN A 237 -8.57 12.00 -12.72
CA ASN A 237 -9.60 12.73 -12.00
C ASN A 237 -9.46 14.25 -12.24
N PRO A 238 -9.84 14.74 -13.43
CA PRO A 238 -9.71 16.15 -13.78
C PRO A 238 -10.52 17.08 -12.86
N HIS A 239 -11.56 16.56 -12.21
CA HIS A 239 -12.39 17.34 -11.28
C HIS A 239 -11.67 17.69 -9.97
N LEU A 240 -10.61 16.95 -9.60
CA LEU A 240 -9.79 17.28 -8.44
C LEU A 240 -8.82 18.44 -8.71
N TYR A 241 -8.53 18.75 -9.99
CA TYR A 241 -7.42 19.60 -10.39
C TYR A 241 -7.88 20.54 -11.52
N LEU A 242 -8.79 21.45 -11.19
CA LEU A 242 -9.41 22.36 -12.16
C LEU A 242 -8.49 23.50 -12.61
N ASP A 243 -7.36 23.74 -11.96
CA ASP A 243 -6.48 24.87 -12.22
C ASP A 243 -5.15 24.43 -12.87
N SER A 244 -4.80 25.05 -14.02
CA SER A 244 -3.59 24.74 -14.78
C SER A 244 -2.28 25.03 -14.01
N ASP A 245 -2.29 25.97 -13.07
CA ASP A 245 -1.14 26.29 -12.22
C ASP A 245 -0.86 25.15 -11.21
N LEU A 246 -1.86 24.34 -10.89
CA LEU A 246 -1.73 23.14 -10.07
C LEU A 246 -0.84 22.06 -10.69
N LEU A 247 -0.67 21.97 -12.00
CA LEU A 247 0.15 20.91 -12.59
C LEU A 247 1.61 20.95 -12.09
N HIS A 248 2.19 22.14 -11.92
CA HIS A 248 3.52 22.29 -11.34
C HIS A 248 3.55 21.97 -9.85
N VAL A 249 2.49 22.35 -9.13
CA VAL A 249 2.32 22.00 -7.71
C VAL A 249 2.19 20.49 -7.56
N LEU A 250 1.43 19.82 -8.42
CA LEU A 250 1.27 18.36 -8.44
C LEU A 250 2.59 17.63 -8.72
N GLN A 251 3.38 18.14 -9.67
CA GLN A 251 4.70 17.55 -9.93
C GLN A 251 5.62 17.64 -8.71
N PHE A 252 5.59 18.78 -8.03
CA PHE A 252 6.33 18.96 -6.78
C PHE A 252 5.74 18.12 -5.65
N GLY A 253 4.42 18.07 -5.54
CA GLY A 253 3.69 17.21 -4.58
C GLY A 253 4.04 15.74 -4.76
N THR A 254 4.04 15.24 -6.00
CA THR A 254 4.46 13.86 -6.29
C THR A 254 5.90 13.59 -5.84
N PHE A 255 6.79 14.55 -6.03
CA PHE A 255 8.16 14.43 -5.55
C PHE A 255 8.22 14.34 -4.02
N LEU A 256 7.49 15.20 -3.32
CA LEU A 256 7.41 15.16 -1.84
C LEU A 256 6.84 13.85 -1.32
N ILE A 257 5.78 13.36 -1.95
CA ILE A 257 5.16 12.06 -1.63
C ILE A 257 6.17 10.93 -1.81
N CYS A 258 6.93 10.91 -2.90
CA CYS A 258 8.00 9.93 -3.10
C CYS A 258 9.10 10.03 -2.04
N MET A 259 9.40 11.24 -1.57
CA MET A 259 10.39 11.46 -0.52
C MET A 259 9.91 11.01 0.87
N ASN A 260 8.58 10.96 1.06
CA ASN A 260 8.01 10.58 2.35
C ASN A 260 8.44 9.17 2.79
N ASP A 261 8.57 8.22 1.87
CA ASP A 261 9.05 6.86 2.15
C ASP A 261 10.42 6.86 2.84
N TYR A 262 11.30 7.79 2.46
CA TYR A 262 12.65 7.89 3.02
C TYR A 262 12.65 8.61 4.36
N TRP A 263 11.76 9.56 4.57
CA TRP A 263 11.57 10.23 5.84
C TRP A 263 10.99 9.28 6.89
N THR A 264 9.95 8.56 6.54
CA THR A 264 9.34 7.56 7.45
C THR A 264 10.30 6.43 7.77
N PHE A 265 11.15 6.02 6.82
CA PHE A 265 12.23 5.08 7.07
C PHE A 265 13.25 5.62 8.07
N ASP A 266 13.73 6.85 7.90
CA ASP A 266 14.67 7.47 8.84
C ASP A 266 14.05 7.63 10.24
N ASP A 267 12.78 8.03 10.31
CA ASP A 267 12.05 8.15 11.58
C ASP A 267 11.87 6.80 12.27
N MET A 268 11.52 5.76 11.53
CA MET A 268 11.45 4.39 12.07
C MET A 268 12.79 3.97 12.70
N VAL A 269 13.90 4.18 11.98
CA VAL A 269 15.24 3.84 12.49
C VAL A 269 15.63 4.71 13.70
N ARG A 270 15.28 5.98 13.69
CA ARG A 270 15.54 6.89 14.81
C ARG A 270 14.79 6.45 16.07
N LEU A 271 13.48 6.22 15.95
CA LEU A 271 12.64 5.76 17.06
C LEU A 271 13.13 4.43 17.62
N TRP A 272 13.42 3.47 16.75
CA TRP A 272 14.02 2.21 17.16
C TRP A 272 15.31 2.41 17.98
N ASN A 273 16.22 3.25 17.49
CA ASN A 273 17.48 3.52 18.16
C ASN A 273 17.32 4.26 19.49
N GLU A 274 16.27 5.06 19.66
CA GLU A 274 15.92 5.72 20.92
C GLU A 274 15.42 4.71 21.96
N GLU A 275 14.66 3.71 21.53
CA GLU A 275 14.10 2.67 22.40
C GLU A 275 15.10 1.54 22.74
N HIS A 276 16.12 1.32 21.87
CA HIS A 276 17.07 0.21 21.96
C HIS A 276 18.52 0.70 21.94
N GLU A 277 18.94 1.40 23.00
CA GLU A 277 20.26 2.03 23.05
C GLU A 277 21.44 1.07 22.87
N ASP A 278 21.30 -0.17 23.32
CA ASP A 278 22.33 -1.22 23.24
C ASP A 278 22.40 -1.94 21.88
N GLN A 279 21.39 -1.74 21.02
CA GLN A 279 21.22 -2.46 19.75
C GLN A 279 20.97 -1.51 18.57
N LYS A 280 21.67 -0.39 18.55
CA LYS A 280 21.49 0.64 17.53
C LYS A 280 21.82 0.12 16.13
N THR A 281 20.93 0.38 15.19
CA THR A 281 21.23 0.21 13.77
C THR A 281 21.95 1.43 13.22
N GLU A 282 23.01 1.19 12.42
CA GLU A 282 23.86 2.25 11.88
C GLU A 282 23.36 2.83 10.55
N ILE A 283 22.22 2.34 10.06
CA ILE A 283 21.72 2.80 8.78
C ILE A 283 20.80 4.02 8.92
N SER A 284 20.87 4.89 7.97
CA SER A 284 19.93 5.99 7.76
C SER A 284 19.75 6.23 6.25
N ALA A 285 18.72 6.96 5.87
CA ALA A 285 18.51 7.39 4.49
C ALA A 285 19.43 8.58 4.09
N ARG A 286 20.53 8.79 4.77
CA ARG A 286 21.48 9.91 4.54
C ARG A 286 22.02 10.00 3.14
N ALA A 287 22.02 8.89 2.41
CA ALA A 287 22.42 8.88 1.00
C ALA A 287 21.37 9.48 0.08
N TYR A 288 20.18 9.76 0.61
CA TYR A 288 19.10 10.36 -0.16
C TYR A 288 19.01 11.86 0.05
N PRO A 289 18.58 12.56 -1.01
CA PRO A 289 18.34 13.99 -0.92
C PRO A 289 17.31 14.31 0.15
N SER A 290 17.61 15.27 0.99
CA SER A 290 16.75 15.73 2.09
C SER A 290 16.47 14.70 3.21
N GLY A 291 17.10 13.53 3.19
CA GLY A 291 17.08 12.60 4.32
C GLY A 291 17.70 13.26 5.56
N TYR A 292 17.19 12.93 6.75
CA TYR A 292 17.68 13.48 8.01
C TYR A 292 19.19 13.21 8.15
N GLY A 293 19.97 14.27 8.29
CA GLY A 293 21.42 14.21 8.35
C GLY A 293 22.13 13.97 7.01
N CYS A 294 21.42 14.14 5.88
CA CYS A 294 22.05 14.20 4.57
C CYS A 294 23.05 15.37 4.56
N ARG A 295 24.32 15.07 4.21
CA ARG A 295 25.40 16.10 4.13
C ARG A 295 25.24 17.03 2.94
N PHE A 296 24.35 16.70 2.01
CA PHE A 296 24.09 17.48 0.83
C PHE A 296 22.75 18.20 1.01
N ASP A 297 22.81 19.50 1.20
CA ASP A 297 21.63 20.35 1.03
C ASP A 297 21.15 20.19 -0.42
N TYR A 298 20.10 19.41 -0.58
CA TYR A 298 19.44 19.30 -1.86
C TYR A 298 18.75 20.60 -2.17
N ASN A 299 19.47 21.45 -2.86
CA ASN A 299 18.90 22.66 -3.41
C ASN A 299 18.01 22.28 -4.60
N LEU A 300 16.71 22.15 -4.36
CA LEU A 300 15.71 21.92 -5.39
C LEU A 300 15.71 23.00 -6.50
N ARG A 301 16.35 24.16 -6.25
CA ARG A 301 16.54 25.20 -7.24
C ARG A 301 17.70 24.92 -8.20
N ASN A 302 18.62 24.05 -7.82
CA ASN A 302 19.73 23.62 -8.70
C ASN A 302 19.19 22.59 -9.70
N THR A 303 19.00 23.02 -10.93
CA THR A 303 18.40 22.23 -12.01
C THR A 303 19.04 20.85 -12.24
N PRO A 304 20.39 20.66 -12.30
CA PRO A 304 20.97 19.34 -12.52
C PRO A 304 20.68 18.37 -11.38
N SER A 305 20.82 18.82 -10.13
CA SER A 305 20.55 18.00 -8.95
C SER A 305 19.05 17.69 -8.82
N ARG A 306 18.20 18.69 -9.03
CA ARG A 306 16.75 18.56 -9.05
C ARG A 306 16.28 17.53 -10.07
N SER A 307 16.76 17.64 -11.32
CA SER A 307 16.38 16.71 -12.38
C SER A 307 16.79 15.28 -12.05
N ARG A 308 18.00 15.08 -11.49
CA ARG A 308 18.49 13.77 -11.09
C ARG A 308 17.64 13.14 -9.99
N VAL A 309 17.38 13.90 -8.92
CA VAL A 309 16.57 13.45 -7.79
C VAL A 309 15.15 13.14 -8.22
N TYR A 310 14.54 14.06 -8.95
CA TYR A 310 13.18 13.90 -9.44
C TYR A 310 13.04 12.65 -10.33
N THR A 311 14.01 12.41 -11.20
CA THR A 311 14.01 11.20 -12.05
C THR A 311 14.19 9.94 -11.22
N PHE A 312 14.91 10.01 -10.10
CA PHE A 312 15.20 8.86 -9.27
C PHE A 312 14.00 8.44 -8.41
N VAL A 313 13.27 9.40 -7.85
CA VAL A 313 12.17 9.14 -6.91
C VAL A 313 10.78 9.27 -7.52
N ASP A 314 10.66 9.81 -8.72
CA ASP A 314 9.36 9.95 -9.38
C ASP A 314 9.02 8.69 -10.18
N PRO A 315 8.06 7.86 -9.72
CA PRO A 315 7.70 6.61 -10.39
C PRO A 315 7.18 6.81 -11.82
N ARG A 316 6.66 7.99 -12.16
CA ARG A 316 6.21 8.32 -13.54
C ARG A 316 7.37 8.37 -14.54
N LYS A 317 8.60 8.55 -14.07
CA LYS A 317 9.81 8.57 -14.90
C LYS A 317 10.34 7.18 -15.23
N TYR A 318 9.77 6.14 -14.60
CA TYR A 318 10.13 4.77 -14.87
C TYR A 318 9.18 4.13 -15.87
N ASP A 319 9.73 3.50 -16.87
CA ASP A 319 8.97 2.60 -17.73
C ASP A 319 8.82 1.25 -17.06
N TRP A 320 7.88 1.19 -16.11
CA TRP A 320 7.57 -0.02 -15.36
C TRP A 320 6.95 -1.13 -16.23
N LYS A 321 6.40 -0.79 -17.41
CA LYS A 321 5.97 -1.78 -18.40
C LYS A 321 7.17 -2.48 -19.05
N ALA A 322 8.23 -1.72 -19.33
CA ALA A 322 9.46 -2.31 -19.87
C ALA A 322 10.19 -3.19 -18.85
N CYS A 323 9.95 -3.01 -17.55
CA CYS A 323 10.50 -3.88 -16.51
C CYS A 323 9.92 -5.30 -16.58
N THR A 324 8.66 -5.46 -16.97
CA THR A 324 7.99 -6.77 -17.06
C THR A 324 8.53 -7.63 -18.20
N ASP A 325 8.94 -7.03 -19.30
CA ASP A 325 9.41 -7.77 -20.51
C ASP A 325 10.86 -8.25 -20.40
N LYS A 326 11.66 -7.59 -19.56
CA LYS A 326 13.10 -7.89 -19.43
C LYS A 326 13.47 -8.91 -18.36
N THR A 327 12.55 -9.34 -17.53
CA THR A 327 12.88 -9.92 -16.23
C THR A 327 12.91 -11.43 -16.14
N LYS A 328 12.38 -12.18 -17.07
CA LYS A 328 12.55 -13.65 -17.02
C LYS A 328 14.01 -14.09 -17.12
N ASN A 329 14.91 -13.23 -17.64
CA ASN A 329 16.32 -13.55 -17.87
C ASN A 329 17.35 -12.72 -17.07
N LYS A 330 16.95 -11.82 -16.15
CA LYS A 330 17.89 -10.92 -15.45
C LYS A 330 17.79 -10.88 -13.93
N LYS A 331 17.20 -11.90 -13.27
CA LYS A 331 17.13 -11.97 -11.79
C LYS A 331 18.50 -11.90 -11.07
N SER A 332 19.63 -11.99 -11.79
CA SER A 332 20.97 -11.97 -11.19
C SER A 332 21.75 -10.65 -11.30
N ARG A 333 21.23 -9.64 -11.99
CA ARG A 333 21.99 -8.39 -12.23
C ARG A 333 21.41 -7.11 -11.66
N SER A 334 20.26 -7.13 -10.99
CA SER A 334 19.60 -5.89 -10.50
C SER A 334 20.17 -5.34 -9.19
N GLY A 335 21.04 -6.09 -8.49
CA GLY A 335 21.73 -5.59 -7.31
C GLY A 335 22.78 -4.49 -7.58
N ASP A 336 23.21 -4.36 -8.85
CA ASP A 336 24.40 -3.59 -9.21
C ASP A 336 24.15 -2.19 -9.81
N LEU A 337 22.88 -1.86 -10.10
CA LEU A 337 22.58 -0.58 -10.75
C LEU A 337 22.80 0.64 -9.84
N TYR A 338 22.64 0.45 -8.57
CA TYR A 338 22.84 1.52 -7.57
C TYR A 338 24.32 1.74 -7.28
N THR A 339 25.08 0.66 -7.06
CA THR A 339 26.52 0.72 -6.78
C THR A 339 27.32 1.27 -7.96
N ARG A 340 27.05 0.86 -9.19
CA ARG A 340 27.80 1.33 -10.38
C ARG A 340 27.57 2.80 -10.74
N ARG A 341 26.43 3.40 -10.38
CA ARG A 341 26.19 4.84 -10.65
C ARG A 341 26.80 5.77 -9.59
N VAL A 342 26.98 5.29 -8.36
CA VAL A 342 27.65 6.06 -7.31
C VAL A 342 29.17 6.05 -7.52
N GLU A 343 29.74 4.95 -7.98
CA GLU A 343 31.19 4.83 -8.25
C GLU A 343 31.67 5.63 -9.47
N ASN A 344 30.82 5.84 -10.48
CA ASN A 344 31.16 6.66 -11.66
C ASN A 344 30.98 8.18 -11.47
N SER A 345 30.58 8.65 -10.29
CA SER A 345 30.45 10.09 -9.98
C SER A 345 31.60 10.65 -9.12
N THR A 346 32.66 9.85 -8.88
CA THR A 346 33.83 10.24 -8.06
C THR A 346 35.12 10.29 -8.87
N THR A 347 35.14 10.86 -10.05
CA THR A 347 36.39 11.25 -10.72
C THR A 347 36.27 12.66 -11.28
N PRO A 348 37.35 13.43 -11.21
CA PRO A 348 37.44 14.87 -10.93
C PRO A 348 36.89 15.80 -11.99
#